data_6768765db590f7c8d3d82c84fc3d178e
#
_entry.id   6768765db590f7c8d3d82c84fc3d178e
#
_cell.length_a   1.000
_cell.length_b   1.000
_cell.length_c   1.000
_cell.angle_alpha   90.00
_cell.angle_beta   90.00
_cell.angle_gamma   90.00
#
_symmetry.space_group_name_H-M   'P 1'
#
loop_
_entity.id
_entity.type
_entity.pdbx_description
1 polymer ?
#
loop_
_entity_poly.entity_id
_entity_poly.type
_entity_poly.pdbx_seq_one_letter_code
_entity_poly.pdbx_strand_id
1 'polypeptide(L)'
;AVTKIRQQRNLAAQAGLVCTNEVARLCQNRRMFVIIGYIVCFGCIFGVYVLHGGNIAVILKALPFEIVTILGGALGAFVVNNQPKVLKATAAAIPMALKGSKYTKARYMELMAMLYDILQKARKEGLMAIEKDVEAPHESEIFKKYPTVGSDHHVIEFMTDYLRMMVSGNLNAHVIEALMDSEIEAHHQEAHAPVAALARLAGALPAFGIIAA
;
A
#
# COMPACT_ATOMS: atom_id res chain seq x y z
N ALA A 1 18.29 -37.05 14.01
CA ALA A 1 17.51 -35.84 14.26
C ALA A 1 17.86 -34.73 13.25
N VAL A 2 19.13 -34.46 13.02
CA VAL A 2 19.62 -33.35 12.16
C VAL A 2 19.19 -33.51 10.68
N THR A 3 19.16 -34.75 10.18
CA THR A 3 18.79 -35.05 8.77
C THR A 3 17.29 -34.78 8.50
N LYS A 4 16.42 -35.05 9.47
CA LYS A 4 14.97 -34.79 9.38
C LYS A 4 14.65 -33.28 9.33
N ILE A 5 15.38 -32.48 10.12
CA ILE A 5 15.22 -31.01 10.16
C ILE A 5 15.69 -30.38 8.84
N ARG A 6 16.78 -30.91 8.26
CA ARG A 6 17.29 -30.44 6.95
C ARG A 6 16.31 -30.76 5.82
N GLN A 7 15.66 -31.91 5.87
CA GLN A 7 14.68 -32.33 4.88
C GLN A 7 13.38 -31.51 4.98
N GLN A 8 12.90 -31.22 6.19
CA GLN A 8 11.73 -30.32 6.40
C GLN A 8 12.01 -28.89 5.93
N ARG A 9 13.22 -28.37 6.13
CA ARG A 9 13.61 -27.04 5.64
C ARG A 9 13.66 -26.96 4.12
N ASN A 10 14.13 -28.02 3.47
CA ASN A 10 14.16 -28.07 2.00
C ASN A 10 12.75 -28.22 1.40
N LEU A 11 11.86 -28.97 2.03
CA LEU A 11 10.44 -29.07 1.63
C LEU A 11 9.69 -27.73 1.81
N ALA A 12 9.95 -27.02 2.90
CA ALA A 12 9.37 -25.71 3.13
C ALA A 12 9.89 -24.65 2.14
N ALA A 13 11.18 -24.71 1.77
CA ALA A 13 11.76 -23.85 0.75
C ALA A 13 11.19 -24.13 -0.65
N GLN A 14 11.01 -25.40 -1.00
CA GLN A 14 10.39 -25.81 -2.26
C GLN A 14 8.90 -25.41 -2.32
N ALA A 15 8.16 -25.59 -1.25
CA ALA A 15 6.76 -25.16 -1.16
C ALA A 15 6.63 -23.63 -1.29
N GLY A 16 7.54 -22.86 -0.69
CA GLY A 16 7.61 -21.41 -0.85
C GLY A 16 7.89 -20.97 -2.29
N LEU A 17 8.82 -21.63 -2.99
CA LEU A 17 9.15 -21.35 -4.39
C LEU A 17 8.02 -21.71 -5.36
N VAL A 18 7.29 -22.79 -5.11
CA VAL A 18 6.12 -23.18 -5.91
C VAL A 18 4.99 -22.18 -5.73
N CYS A 19 4.73 -21.76 -4.49
CA CYS A 19 3.68 -20.78 -4.20
C CYS A 19 3.97 -19.40 -4.84
N THR A 20 5.23 -18.95 -4.83
CA THR A 20 5.62 -17.67 -5.47
C THR A 20 5.53 -17.72 -6.99
N ASN A 21 5.86 -18.87 -7.61
CA ASN A 21 5.73 -19.04 -9.07
C ASN A 21 4.27 -19.13 -9.52
N GLU A 22 3.40 -19.78 -8.76
CA GLU A 22 1.96 -19.82 -9.06
C GLU A 22 1.33 -18.44 -8.93
N VAL A 23 1.62 -17.69 -7.87
CA VAL A 23 1.11 -16.32 -7.68
C VAL A 23 1.64 -15.39 -8.78
N ALA A 24 2.90 -15.51 -9.17
CA ALA A 24 3.47 -14.73 -10.28
C ALA A 24 2.78 -15.07 -11.63
N ARG A 25 2.51 -16.35 -11.90
CA ARG A 25 1.76 -16.79 -13.10
C ARG A 25 0.31 -16.28 -13.09
N LEU A 26 -0.37 -16.31 -11.95
CA LEU A 26 -1.72 -15.78 -11.81
C LEU A 26 -1.76 -14.26 -12.03
N CYS A 27 -0.79 -13.51 -11.51
CA CYS A 27 -0.66 -12.08 -11.76
C CYS A 27 -0.36 -11.76 -13.23
N GLN A 28 0.49 -12.53 -13.87
CA GLN A 28 0.83 -12.36 -15.29
C GLN A 28 -0.37 -12.72 -16.18
N ASN A 29 -1.07 -13.79 -15.84
CA ASN A 29 -2.26 -14.21 -16.58
C ASN A 29 -3.38 -13.16 -16.44
N ARG A 30 -3.56 -12.58 -15.25
CA ARG A 30 -4.52 -11.49 -15.01
C ARG A 30 -4.24 -10.24 -15.86
N ARG A 31 -2.97 -9.86 -16.02
CA ARG A 31 -2.57 -8.74 -16.90
C ARG A 31 -2.91 -9.02 -18.37
N MET A 32 -2.68 -10.24 -18.83
CA MET A 32 -3.04 -10.65 -20.19
C MET A 32 -4.56 -10.57 -20.43
N PHE A 33 -5.37 -11.07 -19.51
CA PHE A 33 -6.84 -10.96 -19.62
C PHE A 33 -7.33 -9.52 -19.65
N VAL A 34 -6.72 -8.63 -18.89
CA VAL A 34 -7.06 -7.20 -18.90
C VAL A 34 -6.74 -6.58 -20.27
N ILE A 35 -5.55 -6.86 -20.83
CA ILE A 35 -5.16 -6.36 -22.15
C ILE A 35 -6.09 -6.89 -23.24
N ILE A 36 -6.40 -8.18 -23.22
CA ILE A 36 -7.35 -8.80 -24.16
C ILE A 36 -8.73 -8.15 -24.04
N GLY A 37 -9.21 -7.91 -22.82
CA GLY A 37 -10.48 -7.22 -22.56
C GLY A 37 -10.51 -5.82 -23.17
N TYR A 38 -9.45 -5.05 -23.03
CA TYR A 38 -9.35 -3.73 -23.65
C TYR A 38 -9.33 -3.80 -25.17
N ILE A 39 -8.56 -4.72 -25.78
CA ILE A 39 -8.51 -4.91 -27.23
C ILE A 39 -9.89 -5.27 -27.78
N VAL A 40 -10.60 -6.19 -27.13
CA VAL A 40 -11.96 -6.58 -27.54
C VAL A 40 -12.93 -5.40 -27.40
N CYS A 41 -12.89 -4.67 -26.29
CA CYS A 41 -13.76 -3.52 -26.05
C CYS A 41 -13.55 -2.43 -27.11
N PHE A 42 -12.29 -1.99 -27.29
CA PHE A 42 -11.97 -0.98 -28.32
C PHE A 42 -12.24 -1.48 -29.72
N GLY A 43 -11.93 -2.73 -30.03
CA GLY A 43 -12.21 -3.35 -31.33
C GLY A 43 -13.70 -3.38 -31.65
N CYS A 44 -14.55 -3.72 -30.69
CA CYS A 44 -16.01 -3.68 -30.89
C CYS A 44 -16.52 -2.25 -31.09
N ILE A 45 -16.10 -1.28 -30.25
CA ILE A 45 -16.58 0.10 -30.32
C ILE A 45 -16.18 0.74 -31.67
N PHE A 46 -14.89 0.72 -31.99
CA PHE A 46 -14.39 1.33 -33.21
C PHE A 46 -14.78 0.53 -34.47
N GLY A 47 -14.85 -0.81 -34.37
CA GLY A 47 -15.27 -1.67 -35.47
C GLY A 47 -16.69 -1.38 -35.88
N VAL A 48 -17.63 -1.31 -34.96
CA VAL A 48 -19.05 -0.98 -35.25
C VAL A 48 -19.16 0.44 -35.81
N TYR A 49 -18.41 1.41 -35.25
CA TYR A 49 -18.41 2.79 -35.75
C TYR A 49 -17.98 2.89 -37.22
N VAL A 50 -16.92 2.17 -37.60
CA VAL A 50 -16.44 2.14 -39.01
C VAL A 50 -17.42 1.44 -39.92
N LEU A 51 -18.03 0.33 -39.49
CA LEU A 51 -19.04 -0.39 -40.25
C LEU A 51 -20.28 0.46 -40.54
N HIS A 52 -20.63 1.38 -39.67
CA HIS A 52 -21.71 2.36 -39.87
C HIS A 52 -21.29 3.57 -40.75
N GLY A 53 -20.11 3.55 -41.38
CA GLY A 53 -19.65 4.62 -42.25
C GLY A 53 -19.05 5.83 -41.48
N GLY A 54 -18.75 5.67 -40.22
CA GLY A 54 -18.12 6.70 -39.41
C GLY A 54 -16.69 7.04 -39.86
N ASN A 55 -16.37 8.33 -39.93
CA ASN A 55 -15.07 8.80 -40.36
C ASN A 55 -14.11 8.97 -39.16
N ILE A 56 -13.17 8.02 -39.03
CA ILE A 56 -12.17 8.02 -37.93
C ILE A 56 -11.36 9.33 -37.91
N ALA A 57 -11.13 9.97 -39.05
CA ALA A 57 -10.37 11.21 -39.12
C ALA A 57 -11.05 12.38 -38.37
N VAL A 58 -12.36 12.39 -38.28
CA VAL A 58 -13.13 13.38 -37.51
C VAL A 58 -12.88 13.18 -36.00
N ILE A 59 -12.97 11.93 -35.53
CA ILE A 59 -12.69 11.58 -34.14
C ILE A 59 -11.27 11.97 -33.76
N LEU A 60 -10.28 11.62 -34.59
CA LEU A 60 -8.86 11.94 -34.33
C LEU A 60 -8.58 13.44 -34.25
N LYS A 61 -9.32 14.26 -34.98
CA LYS A 61 -9.21 15.74 -34.92
C LYS A 61 -9.89 16.33 -33.69
N ALA A 62 -11.03 15.78 -33.26
CA ALA A 62 -11.78 16.23 -32.08
C ALA A 62 -11.13 15.79 -30.76
N LEU A 63 -10.53 14.60 -30.73
CA LEU A 63 -9.99 13.92 -29.56
C LEU A 63 -9.07 14.80 -28.67
N PRO A 64 -8.10 15.58 -29.20
CA PRO A 64 -7.25 16.41 -28.36
C PRO A 64 -8.03 17.51 -27.62
N PHE A 65 -9.05 18.10 -28.24
CA PHE A 65 -9.88 19.13 -27.62
C PHE A 65 -10.78 18.54 -26.54
N GLU A 66 -11.40 17.39 -26.80
CA GLU A 66 -12.23 16.67 -25.84
C GLU A 66 -11.41 16.23 -24.61
N ILE A 67 -10.20 15.68 -24.81
CA ILE A 67 -9.32 15.29 -23.70
C ILE A 67 -8.98 16.50 -22.83
N VAL A 68 -8.64 17.65 -23.42
CA VAL A 68 -8.31 18.86 -22.64
C VAL A 68 -9.54 19.34 -21.86
N THR A 69 -10.72 19.30 -22.45
CA THR A 69 -11.97 19.71 -21.78
C THR A 69 -12.32 18.78 -20.62
N ILE A 70 -12.27 17.48 -20.84
CA ILE A 70 -12.58 16.47 -19.82
C ILE A 70 -11.57 16.50 -18.67
N LEU A 71 -10.28 16.48 -18.98
CA LEU A 71 -9.22 16.52 -17.97
C LEU A 71 -9.17 17.86 -17.24
N GLY A 72 -9.35 18.97 -17.97
CA GLY A 72 -9.38 20.29 -17.36
C GLY A 72 -10.55 20.48 -16.40
N GLY A 73 -11.75 20.07 -16.80
CA GLY A 73 -12.94 20.08 -15.93
C GLY A 73 -12.78 19.18 -14.72
N ALA A 74 -12.28 17.95 -14.91
CA ALA A 74 -12.06 16.99 -13.85
C ALA A 74 -10.98 17.46 -12.85
N LEU A 75 -9.87 18.01 -13.33
CA LEU A 75 -8.82 18.58 -12.48
C LEU A 75 -9.32 19.81 -11.72
N GLY A 76 -10.07 20.70 -12.37
CA GLY A 76 -10.70 21.84 -11.72
C GLY A 76 -11.61 21.43 -10.58
N ALA A 77 -12.51 20.47 -10.82
CA ALA A 77 -13.38 19.92 -9.80
C ALA A 77 -12.59 19.20 -8.68
N PHE A 78 -11.51 18.52 -9.01
CA PHE A 78 -10.65 17.87 -8.04
C PHE A 78 -9.99 18.86 -7.08
N VAL A 79 -9.50 19.99 -7.60
CA VAL A 79 -8.87 21.05 -6.78
C VAL A 79 -9.90 21.72 -5.86
N VAL A 80 -11.12 21.98 -6.35
CA VAL A 80 -12.16 22.63 -5.57
C VAL A 80 -12.71 21.72 -4.45
N ASN A 81 -12.81 20.41 -4.72
CA ASN A 81 -13.44 19.46 -3.79
C ASN A 81 -12.47 18.89 -2.73
N ASN A 82 -11.17 19.13 -2.83
CA ASN A 82 -10.21 18.54 -1.92
C ASN A 82 -9.35 19.59 -1.21
N GLN A 83 -9.00 19.29 0.04
CA GLN A 83 -8.09 20.12 0.82
C GLN A 83 -6.67 20.10 0.21
N PRO A 84 -5.88 21.17 0.36
CA PRO A 84 -4.51 21.24 -0.17
C PRO A 84 -3.59 20.12 0.35
N LYS A 85 -3.82 19.63 1.58
CA LYS A 85 -3.10 18.48 2.17
C LYS A 85 -3.33 17.21 1.33
N VAL A 86 -4.59 16.95 0.96
CA VAL A 86 -4.99 15.78 0.15
C VAL A 86 -4.47 15.87 -1.28
N LEU A 87 -4.48 17.08 -1.87
CA LEU A 87 -3.92 17.31 -3.21
C LEU A 87 -2.45 16.94 -3.27
N LYS A 88 -1.65 17.44 -2.32
CA LYS A 88 -0.22 17.13 -2.22
C LYS A 88 0.03 15.64 -2.00
N ALA A 89 -0.75 15.02 -1.11
CA ALA A 89 -0.64 13.58 -0.82
C ALA A 89 -0.99 12.74 -2.06
N THR A 90 -2.04 13.11 -2.81
CA THR A 90 -2.42 12.43 -4.04
C THR A 90 -1.35 12.55 -5.12
N ALA A 91 -0.79 13.75 -5.31
CA ALA A 91 0.30 13.96 -6.28
C ALA A 91 1.56 13.14 -5.93
N ALA A 92 1.88 13.01 -4.64
CA ALA A 92 2.98 12.19 -4.15
C ALA A 92 2.70 10.67 -4.25
N ALA A 93 1.44 10.26 -4.16
CA ALA A 93 1.03 8.86 -4.24
C ALA A 93 1.14 8.28 -5.66
N ILE A 94 0.97 9.08 -6.72
CA ILE A 94 1.02 8.63 -8.11
C ILE A 94 2.36 7.94 -8.46
N PRO A 95 3.54 8.56 -8.26
CA PRO A 95 4.80 7.88 -8.54
C PRO A 95 5.07 6.70 -7.60
N MET A 96 4.50 6.70 -6.38
CA MET A 96 4.63 5.60 -5.44
C MET A 96 3.85 4.36 -5.89
N ALA A 97 2.67 4.56 -6.51
CA ALA A 97 1.88 3.48 -7.09
C ALA A 97 2.61 2.77 -8.25
N LEU A 98 3.43 3.50 -9.02
CA LEU A 98 4.23 2.94 -10.10
C LEU A 98 5.45 2.14 -9.61
N LYS A 99 6.01 2.49 -8.44
CA LYS A 99 7.17 1.79 -7.85
C LYS A 99 6.81 0.48 -7.15
N GLY A 100 5.52 0.24 -6.85
CA GLY A 100 5.06 -0.94 -6.14
C GLY A 100 5.15 -0.81 -4.61
N SER A 101 4.71 -1.86 -3.91
CA SER A 101 4.66 -1.87 -2.44
C SER A 101 6.04 -2.00 -1.82
N LYS A 102 6.33 -1.16 -0.83
CA LYS A 102 7.52 -1.26 0.04
C LYS A 102 7.40 -2.43 1.04
N TYR A 103 6.17 -2.86 1.34
CA TYR A 103 5.88 -3.85 2.37
C TYR A 103 5.91 -5.25 1.76
N THR A 104 7.02 -5.95 1.97
CA THR A 104 7.24 -7.32 1.53
C THR A 104 7.05 -8.30 2.66
N LYS A 105 6.80 -9.58 2.33
CA LYS A 105 6.70 -10.66 3.32
C LYS A 105 7.95 -10.74 4.22
N ALA A 106 9.13 -10.51 3.65
CA ALA A 106 10.39 -10.50 4.40
C ALA A 106 10.39 -9.43 5.50
N ARG A 107 9.88 -8.24 5.20
CA ARG A 107 9.78 -7.12 6.15
C ARG A 107 8.83 -7.42 7.31
N TYR A 108 7.69 -8.07 7.02
CA TYR A 108 6.77 -8.53 8.08
C TYR A 108 7.41 -9.57 8.99
N MET A 109 8.16 -10.52 8.43
CA MET A 109 8.87 -11.51 9.22
C MET A 109 9.98 -10.90 10.09
N GLU A 110 10.66 -9.90 9.58
CA GLU A 110 11.68 -9.14 10.31
C GLU A 110 11.06 -8.33 11.47
N LEU A 111 9.90 -7.69 11.25
CA LEU A 111 9.13 -7.00 12.28
C LEU A 111 8.69 -7.96 13.39
N MET A 112 8.16 -9.12 13.03
CA MET A 112 7.73 -10.14 14.01
C MET A 112 8.90 -10.68 14.82
N ALA A 113 10.08 -10.88 14.20
CA ALA A 113 11.29 -11.31 14.88
C ALA A 113 11.80 -10.24 15.86
N MET A 114 11.75 -8.97 15.47
CA MET A 114 12.12 -7.85 16.32
C MET A 114 11.21 -7.73 17.55
N LEU A 115 9.89 -7.80 17.34
CA LEU A 115 8.91 -7.83 18.43
C LEU A 115 9.14 -9.00 19.39
N TYR A 116 9.42 -10.18 18.83
CA TYR A 116 9.72 -11.35 19.65
C TYR A 116 10.96 -11.13 20.53
N ASP A 117 12.05 -10.59 19.99
CA ASP A 117 13.29 -10.33 20.74
C ASP A 117 13.03 -9.32 21.87
N ILE A 118 12.28 -8.22 21.61
CA ILE A 118 11.93 -7.21 22.61
C ILE A 118 11.05 -7.82 23.72
N LEU A 119 10.00 -8.53 23.37
CA LEU A 119 9.09 -9.14 24.34
C LEU A 119 9.76 -10.26 25.14
N GLN A 120 10.70 -11.01 24.53
CA GLN A 120 11.48 -12.00 25.21
C GLN A 120 12.42 -11.36 26.25
N LYS A 121 13.04 -10.23 25.92
CA LYS A 121 13.87 -9.45 26.86
C LYS A 121 13.02 -8.93 28.01
N ALA A 122 11.87 -8.33 27.71
CA ALA A 122 10.93 -7.85 28.73
C ALA A 122 10.46 -8.95 29.68
N ARG A 123 10.22 -10.18 29.15
CA ARG A 123 9.81 -11.33 29.96
C ARG A 123 10.92 -11.89 30.84
N LYS A 124 12.17 -11.89 30.37
CA LYS A 124 13.32 -12.47 31.10
C LYS A 124 13.90 -11.52 32.15
N GLU A 125 14.03 -10.25 31.79
CA GLU A 125 14.76 -9.24 32.55
C GLU A 125 13.83 -8.20 33.18
N GLY A 126 12.52 -8.26 32.86
CA GLY A 126 11.52 -7.30 33.32
C GLY A 126 11.33 -6.12 32.35
N LEU A 127 10.21 -5.42 32.53
CA LEU A 127 9.84 -4.28 31.68
C LEU A 127 10.85 -3.12 31.74
N MET A 128 11.46 -2.89 32.90
CA MET A 128 12.48 -1.85 33.08
C MET A 128 13.75 -2.09 32.26
N ALA A 129 14.05 -3.33 31.87
CA ALA A 129 15.22 -3.66 31.09
C ALA A 129 15.11 -3.22 29.60
N ILE A 130 13.90 -3.03 29.10
CA ILE A 130 13.65 -2.53 27.74
C ILE A 130 13.53 -1.00 27.67
N GLU A 131 13.43 -0.30 28.81
CA GLU A 131 13.30 1.16 28.88
C GLU A 131 14.39 1.86 28.08
N LYS A 132 15.64 1.44 28.29
CA LYS A 132 16.81 1.98 27.61
C LYS A 132 16.75 1.78 26.08
N ASP A 133 16.25 0.62 25.63
CA ASP A 133 16.09 0.32 24.20
C ASP A 133 14.96 1.14 23.57
N VAL A 134 13.93 1.46 24.34
CA VAL A 134 12.76 2.23 23.91
C VAL A 134 13.07 3.73 23.87
N GLU A 135 13.87 4.25 24.81
CA GLU A 135 14.26 5.65 24.82
C GLU A 135 15.27 6.03 23.74
N ALA A 136 16.20 5.10 23.44
CA ALA A 136 17.23 5.31 22.44
C ALA A 136 17.22 4.18 21.38
N PRO A 137 16.19 4.07 20.53
CA PRO A 137 16.04 2.96 19.59
C PRO A 137 17.19 2.87 18.58
N HIS A 138 17.77 4.00 18.20
CA HIS A 138 18.92 4.03 17.28
C HIS A 138 20.23 3.52 17.89
N GLU A 139 20.34 3.50 19.21
CA GLU A 139 21.51 2.99 19.93
C GLU A 139 21.35 1.53 20.35
N SER A 140 20.12 1.05 20.42
CA SER A 140 19.77 -0.31 20.83
C SER A 140 20.33 -1.37 19.87
N GLU A 141 20.90 -2.43 20.43
CA GLU A 141 21.40 -3.58 19.67
C GLU A 141 20.27 -4.37 19.01
N ILE A 142 19.07 -4.38 19.63
CA ILE A 142 17.90 -5.09 19.09
C ILE A 142 17.44 -4.41 17.80
N PHE A 143 17.27 -3.09 17.80
CA PHE A 143 16.84 -2.36 16.60
C PHE A 143 17.90 -2.37 15.49
N LYS A 144 19.18 -2.32 15.82
CA LYS A 144 20.28 -2.45 14.85
C LYS A 144 20.35 -3.80 14.15
N LYS A 145 19.89 -4.86 14.80
CA LYS A 145 19.84 -6.21 14.24
C LYS A 145 18.85 -6.32 13.05
N TYR A 146 17.84 -5.42 13.00
CA TYR A 146 16.75 -5.42 12.01
C TYR A 146 16.72 -4.13 11.20
N PRO A 147 17.68 -3.91 10.29
CA PRO A 147 17.85 -2.63 9.58
C PRO A 147 16.72 -2.27 8.65
N THR A 148 16.01 -3.27 8.09
CA THR A 148 14.89 -3.02 7.16
C THR A 148 13.69 -2.39 7.88
N VAL A 149 13.41 -2.83 9.10
CA VAL A 149 12.35 -2.27 9.95
C VAL A 149 12.87 -1.00 10.62
N GLY A 150 14.13 -1.01 11.09
CA GLY A 150 14.80 0.12 11.71
C GLY A 150 14.91 1.38 10.84
N SER A 151 14.82 1.22 9.52
CA SER A 151 14.79 2.36 8.59
C SER A 151 13.41 3.03 8.45
N ASP A 152 12.36 2.42 8.97
CA ASP A 152 11.00 2.97 8.92
C ASP A 152 10.67 3.70 10.23
N HIS A 153 10.86 5.01 10.20
CA HIS A 153 10.67 5.87 11.37
C HIS A 153 9.27 5.73 12.00
N HIS A 154 8.23 5.63 11.17
CA HIS A 154 6.85 5.53 11.67
C HIS A 154 6.60 4.22 12.45
N VAL A 155 7.17 3.10 11.98
CA VAL A 155 7.03 1.81 12.67
C VAL A 155 7.76 1.83 14.00
N ILE A 156 8.97 2.41 14.04
CA ILE A 156 9.74 2.51 15.26
C ILE A 156 9.06 3.42 16.27
N GLU A 157 8.62 4.61 15.84
CA GLU A 157 7.93 5.58 16.67
C GLU A 157 6.67 4.98 17.28
N PHE A 158 5.81 4.38 16.47
CA PHE A 158 4.63 3.66 16.94
C PHE A 158 4.97 2.60 17.99
N MET A 159 5.96 1.73 17.73
CA MET A 159 6.35 0.68 18.66
C MET A 159 6.93 1.23 19.97
N THR A 160 7.83 2.22 19.88
CA THR A 160 8.49 2.79 21.07
C THR A 160 7.50 3.51 21.96
N ASP A 161 6.51 4.19 21.40
CA ASP A 161 5.50 4.92 22.17
C ASP A 161 4.63 3.97 23.00
N TYR A 162 4.16 2.87 22.40
CA TYR A 162 3.40 1.87 23.14
C TYR A 162 4.24 1.07 24.12
N LEU A 163 5.49 0.73 23.78
CA LEU A 163 6.40 0.09 24.72
C LEU A 163 6.72 1.01 25.92
N ARG A 164 6.85 2.32 25.69
CA ARG A 164 7.03 3.32 26.76
C ARG A 164 5.84 3.39 27.70
N MET A 165 4.60 3.34 27.13
CA MET A 165 3.38 3.25 27.91
C MET A 165 3.32 1.98 28.76
N MET A 166 3.78 0.85 28.22
CA MET A 166 3.84 -0.43 28.94
C MET A 166 4.87 -0.38 30.08
N VAL A 167 6.03 0.21 29.87
CA VAL A 167 7.08 0.35 30.88
C VAL A 167 6.64 1.25 32.04
N SER A 168 5.91 2.35 31.73
CA SER A 168 5.38 3.26 32.76
C SER A 168 4.35 2.61 33.70
N GLY A 169 3.83 1.45 33.35
CA GLY A 169 2.96 0.63 34.20
C GLY A 169 1.58 1.21 34.53
N ASN A 170 1.21 2.34 33.94
CA ASN A 170 0.01 3.09 34.28
C ASN A 170 -1.25 2.67 33.52
N LEU A 171 -1.16 1.77 32.54
CA LEU A 171 -2.26 1.41 31.66
C LEU A 171 -2.57 -0.09 31.68
N ASN A 172 -3.86 -0.40 31.72
CA ASN A 172 -4.35 -1.77 31.56
C ASN A 172 -4.12 -2.23 30.11
N ALA A 173 -3.77 -3.50 29.90
CA ALA A 173 -3.53 -4.09 28.58
C ALA A 173 -4.66 -3.83 27.57
N HIS A 174 -5.93 -3.90 28.02
CA HIS A 174 -7.09 -3.59 27.15
C HIS A 174 -7.16 -2.15 26.70
N VAL A 175 -6.68 -1.21 27.54
CA VAL A 175 -6.65 0.21 27.16
C VAL A 175 -5.58 0.47 26.12
N ILE A 176 -4.42 -0.18 26.28
CA ILE A 176 -3.33 -0.09 25.28
C ILE A 176 -3.79 -0.68 23.94
N GLU A 177 -4.43 -1.84 23.96
CA GLU A 177 -4.99 -2.49 22.77
C GLU A 177 -5.98 -1.56 22.04
N ALA A 178 -6.94 -0.98 22.76
CA ALA A 178 -7.92 -0.06 22.18
C ALA A 178 -7.29 1.22 21.61
N LEU A 179 -6.24 1.74 22.27
CA LEU A 179 -5.48 2.89 21.75
C LEU A 179 -4.71 2.53 20.47
N MET A 180 -4.04 1.39 20.44
CA MET A 180 -3.33 0.90 19.24
C MET A 180 -4.29 0.72 18.06
N ASP A 181 -5.44 0.09 18.29
CA ASP A 181 -6.46 -0.11 17.26
C ASP A 181 -6.99 1.22 16.74
N SER A 182 -7.27 2.18 17.62
CA SER A 182 -7.74 3.50 17.23
C SER A 182 -6.71 4.28 16.41
N GLU A 183 -5.43 4.20 16.77
CA GLU A 183 -4.35 4.87 16.03
C GLU A 183 -4.11 4.22 14.66
N ILE A 184 -4.13 2.88 14.60
CA ILE A 184 -4.01 2.14 13.34
C ILE A 184 -5.17 2.51 12.41
N GLU A 185 -6.41 2.57 12.91
CA GLU A 185 -7.59 2.96 12.13
C GLU A 185 -7.48 4.40 11.64
N ALA A 186 -7.06 5.33 12.50
CA ALA A 186 -6.87 6.74 12.13
C ALA A 186 -5.80 6.87 11.01
N HIS A 187 -4.68 6.18 11.16
CA HIS A 187 -3.62 6.15 10.14
C HIS A 187 -4.10 5.52 8.82
N HIS A 188 -4.90 4.46 8.91
CA HIS A 188 -5.51 3.81 7.75
C HIS A 188 -6.44 4.76 7.01
N GLN A 189 -7.29 5.50 7.72
CA GLN A 189 -8.20 6.49 7.13
C GLN A 189 -7.43 7.66 6.49
N GLU A 190 -6.39 8.17 7.12
CA GLU A 190 -5.53 9.19 6.53
C GLU A 190 -4.83 8.71 5.24
N ALA A 191 -4.32 7.49 5.23
CA ALA A 191 -3.70 6.89 4.06
C ALA A 191 -4.70 6.61 2.92
N HIS A 192 -5.97 6.35 3.25
CA HIS A 192 -7.05 6.15 2.29
C HIS A 192 -7.61 7.44 1.70
N ALA A 193 -7.44 8.59 2.36
CA ALA A 193 -7.99 9.86 1.89
C ALA A 193 -7.57 10.23 0.45
N PRO A 194 -6.28 10.14 0.04
CA PRO A 194 -5.88 10.41 -1.34
C PRO A 194 -6.43 9.39 -2.34
N VAL A 195 -6.58 8.13 -1.94
CA VAL A 195 -7.16 7.08 -2.78
C VAL A 195 -8.64 7.33 -3.01
N ALA A 196 -9.39 7.69 -1.97
CA ALA A 196 -10.80 8.05 -2.08
C ALA A 196 -11.02 9.31 -2.92
N ALA A 197 -10.13 10.29 -2.83
CA ALA A 197 -10.16 11.49 -3.65
C ALA A 197 -9.95 11.15 -5.14
N LEU A 198 -9.00 10.28 -5.46
CA LEU A 198 -8.74 9.81 -6.81
C LEU A 198 -9.90 8.96 -7.36
N ALA A 199 -10.50 8.12 -6.53
CA ALA A 199 -11.67 7.32 -6.92
C ALA A 199 -12.88 8.21 -7.26
N ARG A 200 -13.11 9.28 -6.48
CA ARG A 200 -14.16 10.28 -6.80
C ARG A 200 -13.87 11.01 -8.12
N LEU A 201 -12.61 11.37 -8.36
CA LEU A 201 -12.20 11.97 -9.63
C LEU A 201 -12.48 11.03 -10.80
N ALA A 202 -12.08 9.76 -10.69
CA ALA A 202 -12.31 8.75 -11.72
C ALA A 202 -13.81 8.52 -11.98
N GLY A 203 -14.64 8.54 -10.94
CA GLY A 203 -16.09 8.44 -11.05
C GLY A 203 -16.76 9.65 -11.71
N ALA A 204 -16.15 10.83 -11.65
CA ALA A 204 -16.65 12.06 -12.28
C ALA A 204 -16.26 12.18 -13.77
N LEU A 205 -15.19 11.51 -14.22
CA LEU A 205 -14.70 11.59 -15.59
C LEU A 205 -15.78 11.28 -16.67
N PRO A 206 -16.62 10.23 -16.52
CA PRO A 206 -17.68 9.97 -17.49
C PRO A 206 -18.71 11.12 -17.60
N ALA A 207 -19.03 11.77 -16.49
CA ALA A 207 -19.96 12.91 -16.49
C ALA A 207 -19.38 14.09 -17.27
N PHE A 208 -18.09 14.38 -17.11
CA PHE A 208 -17.41 15.43 -17.91
C PHE A 208 -17.33 15.02 -19.39
N GLY A 209 -17.20 13.72 -19.72
CA GLY A 209 -17.24 13.24 -21.10
C GLY A 209 -18.58 13.50 -21.78
N ILE A 210 -19.69 13.34 -21.08
CA ILE A 210 -21.02 13.66 -21.61
C ILE A 210 -21.20 15.16 -21.84
N ILE A 211 -20.62 16.03 -21.00
CA ILE A 211 -20.69 17.49 -21.15
C ILE A 211 -19.82 17.98 -22.31
N ALA A 212 -18.72 17.28 -22.61
CA ALA A 212 -17.78 17.65 -23.65
C ALA A 212 -18.25 17.22 -25.07
N ALA A 213 -19.12 16.21 -25.16
CA ALA A 213 -19.71 15.70 -26.42
C ALA A 213 -20.92 16.53 -26.83
#